data_8dbc14dae045438c67bbf2175fb4c1d8
#
_entry.id   8dbc14dae045438c67bbf2175fb4c1d8
#
_cell.length_a   1.000
_cell.length_b   1.000
_cell.length_c   1.000
_cell.angle_alpha   90.00
_cell.angle_beta   90.00
_cell.angle_gamma   90.00
#
_symmetry.space_group_name_H-M   'P 1'
#
loop_
_entity.id
_entity.type
_entity.pdbx_description
1 polymer ?
#
loop_
_entity_poly.entity_id
_entity_poly.type
_entity_poly.pdbx_seq_one_letter_code
_entity_poly.pdbx_strand_id
1 'polypeptide(L)'
;QAAKAQALDAAKRAEFAHWLRFSNEEARRLKDGLPAEQLGITGIKKLLYYSFFDRQKAQGEAFAAENISKTASSVAQSAGFFIIGGEETFPLMMRSGMNLQAFWLDAVRYGISVQPVSQMLEDKAFRKQLAETSDLSQPPQMILRAGYVDDYGENNRIRRPIGEFTRLEPPGTH
;
A
#
# COMPACT_ATOMS: atom_id res chain seq x y z
N GLN A 1 7.71 12.10 -7.64
CA GLN A 1 9.16 11.98 -7.41
C GLN A 1 9.48 10.71 -6.62
N ALA A 2 8.87 10.45 -5.45
CA ALA A 2 9.14 9.26 -4.62
C ALA A 2 8.95 7.95 -5.39
N ALA A 3 7.83 7.76 -6.09
CA ALA A 3 7.58 6.57 -6.91
C ALA A 3 8.65 6.38 -8.00
N LYS A 4 9.16 7.48 -8.58
CA LYS A 4 10.26 7.43 -9.56
C LYS A 4 11.58 6.99 -8.91
N ALA A 5 11.90 7.51 -7.72
CA ALA A 5 13.11 7.12 -7.00
C ALA A 5 13.09 5.63 -6.63
N GLN A 6 11.95 5.11 -6.15
CA GLN A 6 11.80 3.67 -5.87
C GLN A 6 11.90 2.81 -7.14
N ALA A 7 11.27 3.24 -8.23
CA ALA A 7 11.29 2.51 -9.49
C ALA A 7 12.68 2.43 -10.14
N LEU A 8 13.57 3.37 -9.85
CA LEU A 8 14.96 3.36 -10.32
C LEU A 8 15.86 2.46 -9.46
N ASP A 9 15.47 2.13 -8.24
CA ASP A 9 16.23 1.25 -7.34
C ASP A 9 15.92 -0.22 -7.63
N ALA A 10 16.95 -0.96 -8.07
CA ALA A 10 16.82 -2.37 -8.42
C ALA A 10 16.42 -3.26 -7.21
N ALA A 11 16.90 -2.94 -5.99
CA ALA A 11 16.56 -3.69 -4.79
C ALA A 11 15.07 -3.50 -4.43
N LYS A 12 14.57 -2.27 -4.53
CA LYS A 12 13.15 -1.97 -4.30
C LYS A 12 12.24 -2.59 -5.35
N ARG A 13 12.67 -2.66 -6.62
CA ARG A 13 11.93 -3.39 -7.65
C ARG A 13 11.87 -4.89 -7.35
N ALA A 14 12.98 -5.48 -6.90
CA ALA A 14 13.02 -6.90 -6.53
C ALA A 14 12.12 -7.19 -5.32
N GLU A 15 12.14 -6.34 -4.31
CA GLU A 15 11.25 -6.44 -3.15
C GLU A 15 9.77 -6.33 -3.56
N PHE A 16 9.41 -5.34 -4.36
CA PHE A 16 8.04 -5.21 -4.85
C PHE A 16 7.59 -6.46 -5.63
N ALA A 17 8.43 -6.96 -6.54
CA ALA A 17 8.15 -8.19 -7.29
C ALA A 17 8.03 -9.44 -6.39
N HIS A 18 8.72 -9.46 -5.24
CA HIS A 18 8.56 -10.51 -4.25
C HIS A 18 7.14 -10.57 -3.68
N TRP A 19 6.50 -9.42 -3.48
CA TRP A 19 5.15 -9.34 -2.94
C TRP A 19 4.05 -9.53 -3.98
N LEU A 20 4.33 -9.51 -5.28
CA LEU A 20 3.35 -9.80 -6.31
C LEU A 20 2.99 -11.29 -6.33
N ARG A 21 1.74 -11.59 -6.64
CA ARG A 21 1.24 -12.95 -6.83
C ARG A 21 0.86 -13.15 -8.29
N PHE A 22 1.39 -14.22 -8.87
CA PHE A 22 1.28 -14.49 -10.31
C PHE A 22 0.26 -15.58 -10.63
N SER A 23 -0.48 -16.06 -9.62
CA SER A 23 -1.62 -16.93 -9.79
C SER A 23 -2.57 -16.88 -8.60
N ASN A 24 -3.83 -17.29 -8.81
CA ASN A 24 -4.80 -17.46 -7.73
C ASN A 24 -4.37 -18.56 -6.75
N GLU A 25 -3.71 -19.59 -7.23
CA GLU A 25 -3.19 -20.68 -6.39
C GLU A 25 -2.09 -20.18 -5.46
N GLU A 26 -1.11 -19.43 -5.99
CA GLU A 26 -0.05 -18.82 -5.18
C GLU A 26 -0.64 -17.90 -4.10
N ALA A 27 -1.58 -17.02 -4.47
CA ALA A 27 -2.23 -16.11 -3.54
C ALA A 27 -2.98 -16.84 -2.41
N ARG A 28 -3.70 -17.93 -2.72
CA ARG A 28 -4.42 -18.74 -1.72
C ARG A 28 -3.48 -19.54 -0.82
N ARG A 29 -2.38 -20.03 -1.36
CA ARG A 29 -1.38 -20.80 -0.62
C ARG A 29 -0.62 -19.93 0.36
N LEU A 30 -0.15 -18.76 -0.07
CA LEU A 30 0.66 -17.84 0.75
C LEU A 30 -0.21 -16.95 1.66
N LYS A 31 -1.45 -16.69 1.27
CA LYS A 31 -2.41 -15.85 2.02
C LYS A 31 -1.91 -14.43 2.34
N ASP A 32 -0.98 -13.95 1.52
CA ASP A 32 -0.36 -12.62 1.62
C ASP A 32 -0.01 -12.07 0.23
N GLY A 33 0.63 -10.89 0.19
CA GLY A 33 1.06 -10.23 -1.03
C GLY A 33 -0.08 -9.56 -1.81
N LEU A 34 0.21 -9.25 -3.06
CA LEU A 34 -0.63 -8.44 -3.95
C LEU A 34 -1.05 -9.27 -5.17
N PRO A 35 -2.21 -9.93 -5.15
CA PRO A 35 -2.80 -10.56 -6.33
C PRO A 35 -3.29 -9.51 -7.35
N ALA A 36 -3.59 -9.97 -8.55
CA ALA A 36 -3.96 -9.11 -9.68
C ALA A 36 -5.08 -8.12 -9.35
N GLU A 37 -6.10 -8.54 -8.60
CA GLU A 37 -7.24 -7.71 -8.22
C GLU A 37 -6.84 -6.51 -7.36
N GLN A 38 -5.87 -6.67 -6.48
CA GLN A 38 -5.36 -5.58 -5.65
C GLN A 38 -4.50 -4.57 -6.46
N LEU A 39 -4.06 -4.98 -7.64
CA LEU A 39 -3.40 -4.10 -8.62
C LEU A 39 -4.41 -3.45 -9.59
N GLY A 40 -5.72 -3.67 -9.39
CA GLY A 40 -6.76 -3.22 -10.29
C GLY A 40 -6.81 -3.98 -11.62
N ILE A 41 -6.24 -5.20 -11.67
CA ILE A 41 -6.21 -6.05 -12.85
C ILE A 41 -7.30 -7.11 -12.71
N THR A 42 -8.38 -6.99 -13.50
CA THR A 42 -9.56 -7.85 -13.43
C THR A 42 -9.95 -8.40 -14.80
N GLY A 43 -10.91 -9.34 -14.86
CA GLY A 43 -11.45 -9.88 -16.09
C GLY A 43 -10.40 -10.51 -17.00
N ILE A 44 -10.49 -10.26 -18.30
CA ILE A 44 -9.57 -10.80 -19.33
C ILE A 44 -8.12 -10.34 -19.07
N LYS A 45 -7.91 -9.12 -18.59
CA LYS A 45 -6.57 -8.61 -18.26
C LYS A 45 -5.90 -9.44 -17.16
N LYS A 46 -6.65 -9.93 -16.17
CA LYS A 46 -6.16 -10.81 -15.12
C LYS A 46 -5.70 -12.16 -15.68
N LEU A 47 -6.47 -12.72 -16.63
CA LEU A 47 -6.08 -13.96 -17.30
C LEU A 47 -4.76 -13.80 -18.06
N LEU A 48 -4.62 -12.72 -18.82
CA LEU A 48 -3.37 -12.39 -19.54
C LEU A 48 -2.21 -12.14 -18.57
N TYR A 49 -2.46 -11.42 -17.48
CA TYR A 49 -1.46 -11.18 -16.44
C TYR A 49 -0.93 -12.50 -15.88
N TYR A 50 -1.80 -13.41 -15.48
CA TYR A 50 -1.37 -14.70 -14.90
C TYR A 50 -0.77 -15.67 -15.93
N SER A 51 -1.06 -15.49 -17.25
CA SER A 51 -0.51 -16.35 -18.29
C SER A 51 0.85 -15.90 -18.81
N PHE A 52 1.10 -14.59 -18.82
CA PHE A 52 2.26 -14.03 -19.53
C PHE A 52 3.15 -13.14 -18.66
N PHE A 53 2.76 -12.82 -17.43
CA PHE A 53 3.52 -11.98 -16.54
C PHE A 53 4.12 -12.79 -15.41
N ASP A 54 5.39 -12.51 -15.10
CA ASP A 54 6.17 -13.24 -14.11
C ASP A 54 7.03 -12.31 -13.25
N ARG A 55 7.72 -12.88 -12.28
CA ARG A 55 8.58 -12.13 -11.36
C ARG A 55 9.72 -11.39 -12.06
N GLN A 56 10.28 -11.95 -13.12
CA GLN A 56 11.36 -11.33 -13.87
C GLN A 56 10.85 -10.07 -14.59
N LYS A 57 9.72 -10.16 -15.25
CA LYS A 57 9.07 -9.00 -15.90
C LYS A 57 8.67 -7.92 -14.90
N ALA A 58 8.24 -8.33 -13.69
CA ALA A 58 7.90 -7.41 -12.62
C ALA A 58 9.09 -6.59 -12.08
N GLN A 59 10.31 -7.09 -12.24
CA GLN A 59 11.55 -6.36 -11.91
C GLN A 59 12.02 -5.45 -13.04
N GLY A 60 11.45 -5.57 -14.23
CA GLY A 60 11.85 -4.84 -15.42
C GLY A 60 11.53 -3.35 -15.37
N GLU A 61 12.30 -2.56 -16.10
CA GLU A 61 12.13 -1.10 -16.19
C GLU A 61 10.80 -0.71 -16.83
N ALA A 62 10.29 -1.50 -17.78
CA ALA A 62 9.00 -1.24 -18.42
C ALA A 62 7.85 -1.28 -17.40
N PHE A 63 7.84 -2.28 -16.53
CA PHE A 63 6.84 -2.39 -15.47
C PHE A 63 6.99 -1.26 -14.42
N ALA A 64 8.22 -0.89 -14.09
CA ALA A 64 8.50 0.24 -13.22
C ALA A 64 7.98 1.57 -13.80
N ALA A 65 8.20 1.81 -15.08
CA ALA A 65 7.69 3.00 -15.78
C ALA A 65 6.16 3.04 -15.83
N GLU A 66 5.51 1.90 -16.06
CA GLU A 66 4.04 1.79 -16.00
C GLU A 66 3.50 2.11 -14.60
N ASN A 67 4.14 1.60 -13.54
CA ASN A 67 3.75 1.88 -12.16
C ASN A 67 3.92 3.36 -11.80
N ILE A 68 4.97 4.03 -12.27
CA ILE A 68 5.14 5.48 -12.10
C ILE A 68 3.98 6.23 -12.74
N SER A 69 3.65 5.89 -13.99
CA SER A 69 2.55 6.52 -14.73
C SER A 69 1.20 6.31 -14.04
N LYS A 70 0.91 5.08 -13.61
CA LYS A 70 -0.32 4.75 -12.86
C LYS A 70 -0.39 5.52 -11.55
N THR A 71 0.72 5.60 -10.81
CA THR A 71 0.77 6.36 -9.55
C THR A 71 0.50 7.85 -9.78
N ALA A 72 1.13 8.45 -10.79
CA ALA A 72 0.93 9.85 -11.13
C ALA A 72 -0.54 10.12 -11.53
N SER A 73 -1.12 9.28 -12.38
CA SER A 73 -2.54 9.38 -12.77
C SER A 73 -3.46 9.23 -11.56
N SER A 74 -3.19 8.25 -10.69
CA SER A 74 -3.99 8.01 -9.49
C SER A 74 -3.97 9.21 -8.54
N VAL A 75 -2.81 9.84 -8.35
CA VAL A 75 -2.67 11.04 -7.54
C VAL A 75 -3.45 12.21 -8.16
N ALA A 76 -3.34 12.40 -9.47
CA ALA A 76 -4.03 13.48 -10.18
C ALA A 76 -5.57 13.35 -10.16
N GLN A 77 -6.07 12.13 -10.10
CA GLN A 77 -7.51 11.82 -10.05
C GLN A 77 -8.09 11.75 -8.63
N SER A 78 -7.26 11.92 -7.59
CA SER A 78 -7.75 11.90 -6.21
C SER A 78 -8.53 13.16 -5.89
N ALA A 79 -9.65 13.02 -5.15
CA ALA A 79 -10.42 14.18 -4.66
C ALA A 79 -9.69 14.91 -3.53
N GLY A 80 -8.86 14.21 -2.77
CA GLY A 80 -8.08 14.79 -1.70
C GLY A 80 -7.13 13.80 -1.04
N PHE A 81 -6.42 14.28 -0.02
CA PHE A 81 -5.48 13.49 0.77
C PHE A 81 -5.74 13.71 2.26
N PHE A 82 -5.57 12.63 3.02
CA PHE A 82 -5.52 12.68 4.48
C PHE A 82 -4.11 12.30 4.93
N ILE A 83 -3.60 13.03 5.91
CA ILE A 83 -2.30 12.76 6.51
C ILE A 83 -2.52 12.48 7.99
N ILE A 84 -2.05 11.33 8.45
CA ILE A 84 -2.03 10.98 9.86
C ILE A 84 -0.63 11.29 10.36
N GLY A 85 -0.53 12.23 11.29
CA GLY A 85 0.70 12.63 11.95
C GLY A 85 0.79 12.05 13.35
N GLY A 86 2.01 11.95 13.88
CA GLY A 86 2.28 11.50 15.24
C GLY A 86 3.77 11.40 15.50
N GLU A 87 4.17 11.46 16.77
CA GLU A 87 5.56 11.23 17.17
C GLU A 87 5.98 9.78 16.95
N GLU A 88 7.28 9.57 16.72
CA GLU A 88 7.87 8.25 16.40
C GLU A 88 8.26 7.48 17.68
N THR A 89 7.38 7.46 18.68
CA THR A 89 7.53 6.56 19.83
C THR A 89 6.61 5.35 19.65
N PHE A 90 7.01 4.18 20.16
CA PHE A 90 6.23 2.96 19.97
C PHE A 90 4.75 3.10 20.41
N PRO A 91 4.41 3.66 21.59
CA PRO A 91 3.02 3.83 22.00
C PRO A 91 2.23 4.75 21.05
N LEU A 92 2.85 5.82 20.53
CA LEU A 92 2.20 6.78 19.67
C LEU A 92 2.07 6.26 18.24
N MET A 93 3.02 5.45 17.76
CA MET A 93 2.89 4.74 16.49
C MET A 93 1.72 3.73 16.53
N MET A 94 1.57 2.99 17.64
CA MET A 94 0.43 2.10 17.84
C MET A 94 -0.90 2.88 17.84
N ARG A 95 -0.95 4.02 18.52
CA ARG A 95 -2.14 4.91 18.50
C ARG A 95 -2.44 5.43 17.10
N SER A 96 -1.42 5.81 16.32
CA SER A 96 -1.60 6.23 14.93
C SER A 96 -2.19 5.12 14.07
N GLY A 97 -1.77 3.87 14.26
CA GLY A 97 -2.38 2.71 13.60
C GLY A 97 -3.85 2.50 14.00
N MET A 98 -4.19 2.64 15.27
CA MET A 98 -5.58 2.58 15.74
C MET A 98 -6.44 3.70 15.14
N ASN A 99 -5.91 4.93 15.11
CA ASN A 99 -6.58 6.08 14.49
C ASN A 99 -6.77 5.87 12.98
N LEU A 100 -5.76 5.33 12.29
CA LEU A 100 -5.87 4.97 10.88
C LEU A 100 -7.02 3.98 10.64
N GLN A 101 -7.12 2.93 11.45
CA GLN A 101 -8.18 1.94 11.32
C GLN A 101 -9.56 2.55 11.58
N ALA A 102 -9.71 3.34 12.64
CA ALA A 102 -10.97 4.02 12.94
C ALA A 102 -11.38 4.98 11.82
N PHE A 103 -10.45 5.80 11.35
CA PHE A 103 -10.66 6.69 10.22
C PHE A 103 -11.09 5.94 8.95
N TRP A 104 -10.45 4.80 8.65
CA TRP A 104 -10.78 4.00 7.47
C TRP A 104 -12.20 3.43 7.54
N LEU A 105 -12.60 2.93 8.71
CA LEU A 105 -13.97 2.44 8.92
C LEU A 105 -15.00 3.56 8.76
N ASP A 106 -14.72 4.76 9.28
CA ASP A 106 -15.60 5.91 9.10
C ASP A 106 -15.65 6.36 7.63
N ALA A 107 -14.52 6.41 6.93
CA ALA A 107 -14.49 6.74 5.51
C ALA A 107 -15.39 5.79 4.69
N VAL A 108 -15.29 4.48 4.94
CA VAL A 108 -16.18 3.48 4.29
C VAL A 108 -17.64 3.72 4.62
N ARG A 109 -17.96 4.07 5.88
CA ARG A 109 -19.34 4.39 6.31
C ARG A 109 -19.91 5.59 5.55
N TYR A 110 -19.07 6.56 5.19
CA TYR A 110 -19.47 7.72 4.38
C TYR A 110 -19.34 7.51 2.87
N GLY A 111 -19.05 6.29 2.42
CA GLY A 111 -18.85 5.98 0.99
C GLY A 111 -17.57 6.54 0.40
N ILE A 112 -16.63 6.94 1.25
CA ILE A 112 -15.33 7.46 0.80
C ILE A 112 -14.35 6.30 0.68
N SER A 113 -13.80 6.13 -0.52
CA SER A 113 -12.70 5.19 -0.76
C SER A 113 -11.38 5.83 -0.37
N VAL A 114 -10.55 5.09 0.36
CA VAL A 114 -9.21 5.54 0.75
C VAL A 114 -8.17 4.50 0.35
N GLN A 115 -6.99 4.97 -0.08
CA GLN A 115 -5.86 4.12 -0.42
C GLN A 115 -4.57 4.70 0.14
N PRO A 116 -3.75 3.90 0.84
CA PRO A 116 -2.43 4.31 1.28
C PRO A 116 -1.51 4.66 0.11
N VAL A 117 -0.79 5.78 0.25
CA VAL A 117 0.24 6.25 -0.71
C VAL A 117 1.52 6.60 0.06
N SER A 118 1.98 5.67 0.89
CA SER A 118 3.04 5.86 1.88
C SER A 118 4.47 5.89 1.32
N GLN A 119 4.66 5.71 0.02
CA GLN A 119 5.98 5.68 -0.62
C GLN A 119 6.85 6.91 -0.30
N MET A 120 6.23 8.08 -0.12
CA MET A 120 6.96 9.29 0.29
C MET A 120 7.54 9.19 1.69
N LEU A 121 6.97 8.38 2.56
CA LEU A 121 7.38 8.25 3.96
C LEU A 121 8.56 7.30 4.16
N GLU A 122 8.87 6.47 3.17
CA GLU A 122 10.00 5.54 3.20
C GLU A 122 11.34 6.26 2.98
N ASP A 123 11.32 7.42 2.33
CA ASP A 123 12.48 8.25 2.12
C ASP A 123 12.46 9.45 3.07
N LYS A 124 13.52 9.60 3.89
CA LYS A 124 13.62 10.66 4.90
C LYS A 124 13.58 12.07 4.30
N ALA A 125 14.17 12.26 3.11
CA ALA A 125 14.18 13.57 2.45
C ALA A 125 12.80 13.97 1.96
N PHE A 126 12.07 13.06 1.31
CA PHE A 126 10.69 13.30 0.88
C PHE A 126 9.74 13.48 2.05
N ARG A 127 9.93 12.71 3.13
CA ARG A 127 9.14 12.84 4.34
C ARG A 127 9.31 14.22 5.00
N LYS A 128 10.56 14.70 5.10
CA LYS A 128 10.86 16.03 5.60
C LYS A 128 10.24 17.10 4.73
N GLN A 129 10.43 17.01 3.41
CA GLN A 129 9.84 17.95 2.45
C GLN A 129 8.31 18.02 2.57
N LEU A 130 7.64 16.87 2.75
CA LEU A 130 6.19 16.83 2.95
C LEU A 130 5.79 17.57 4.22
N ALA A 131 6.47 17.31 5.34
CA ALA A 131 6.17 17.96 6.61
C ALA A 131 6.29 19.48 6.52
N GLU A 132 7.35 19.98 5.86
CA GLU A 132 7.60 21.40 5.66
C GLU A 132 6.59 22.06 4.73
N THR A 133 6.25 21.41 3.60
CA THR A 133 5.32 21.96 2.61
C THR A 133 3.85 21.94 3.04
N SER A 134 3.49 21.02 3.92
CA SER A 134 2.10 20.84 4.39
C SER A 134 1.84 21.46 5.75
N ASP A 135 2.81 22.19 6.32
CA ASP A 135 2.73 22.84 7.64
C ASP A 135 2.19 21.90 8.73
N LEU A 136 2.74 20.67 8.75
CA LEU A 136 2.31 19.65 9.70
C LEU A 136 2.90 19.92 11.08
N SER A 137 2.05 19.92 12.11
CA SER A 137 2.46 20.04 13.51
C SER A 137 3.16 18.78 14.05
N GLN A 138 3.01 17.65 13.36
CA GLN A 138 3.56 16.35 13.75
C GLN A 138 4.17 15.64 12.53
N PRO A 139 5.20 14.80 12.70
CA PRO A 139 5.74 13.98 11.61
C PRO A 139 4.66 13.13 10.93
N PRO A 140 4.60 13.11 9.58
CA PRO A 140 3.64 12.29 8.88
C PRO A 140 3.97 10.80 9.05
N GLN A 141 2.97 10.01 9.44
CA GLN A 141 3.08 8.55 9.63
C GLN A 141 2.33 7.75 8.57
N MET A 142 1.26 8.32 8.00
CA MET A 142 0.51 7.72 6.92
C MET A 142 -0.08 8.79 6.02
N ILE A 143 -0.07 8.53 4.72
CA ILE A 143 -0.75 9.35 3.72
C ILE A 143 -1.79 8.46 3.03
N LEU A 144 -3.01 8.96 2.96
CA LEU A 144 -4.12 8.31 2.28
C LEU A 144 -4.62 9.24 1.19
N ARG A 145 -4.68 8.78 -0.05
CA ARG A 145 -5.51 9.44 -1.06
C ARG A 145 -6.97 9.03 -0.87
N ALA A 146 -7.88 9.92 -1.17
CA ALA A 146 -9.30 9.70 -1.01
C ALA A 146 -10.10 10.16 -2.22
N GLY A 147 -11.27 9.56 -2.39
CA GLY A 147 -12.23 9.89 -3.42
C GLY A 147 -13.45 8.99 -3.36
N TYR A 148 -14.42 9.26 -4.22
CA TYR A 148 -15.55 8.38 -4.43
C TYR A 148 -15.23 7.42 -5.58
N VAL A 149 -15.70 6.19 -5.49
CA VAL A 149 -15.59 5.17 -6.53
C VAL A 149 -16.97 4.57 -6.78
N ASP A 150 -17.30 4.31 -8.02
CA ASP A 150 -18.58 3.70 -8.40
C ASP A 150 -18.61 2.22 -8.02
N ASP A 151 -17.45 1.55 -8.07
CA ASP A 151 -17.29 0.14 -7.72
C ASP A 151 -15.91 -0.10 -7.10
N TYR A 152 -15.87 -0.88 -6.02
CA TYR A 152 -14.63 -1.32 -5.38
C TYR A 152 -13.91 -2.45 -6.15
N GLY A 153 -14.55 -3.03 -7.16
CA GLY A 153 -14.03 -4.13 -7.95
C GLY A 153 -13.97 -5.45 -7.19
N GLU A 154 -13.28 -6.42 -7.77
CA GLU A 154 -13.10 -7.74 -7.17
C GLU A 154 -12.22 -7.68 -5.92
N ASN A 155 -12.58 -8.45 -4.90
CA ASN A 155 -11.82 -8.58 -3.66
C ASN A 155 -11.35 -10.02 -3.45
N ASN A 156 -10.06 -10.21 -3.31
CA ASN A 156 -9.47 -11.55 -3.12
C ASN A 156 -9.52 -12.06 -1.66
N ARG A 157 -9.86 -11.27 -0.68
CA ARG A 157 -10.05 -11.64 0.74
C ARG A 157 -8.98 -12.57 1.33
N ILE A 158 -7.73 -12.51 0.86
CA ILE A 158 -6.65 -13.31 1.43
C ILE A 158 -6.24 -12.76 2.80
N ARG A 159 -6.04 -13.65 3.78
CA ARG A 159 -5.57 -13.34 5.13
C ARG A 159 -4.83 -14.53 5.72
N ARG A 160 -3.70 -14.29 6.34
CA ARG A 160 -3.05 -15.29 7.18
C ARG A 160 -3.84 -15.50 8.47
N PRO A 161 -3.95 -16.72 9.00
CA PRO A 161 -4.49 -16.96 10.34
C PRO A 161 -3.71 -16.17 11.39
N ILE A 162 -4.41 -15.62 12.37
CA ILE A 162 -3.80 -14.79 13.43
C ILE A 162 -2.64 -15.49 14.12
N GLY A 163 -2.79 -16.78 14.43
CA GLY A 163 -1.75 -17.58 15.11
C GLY A 163 -0.44 -17.77 14.31
N GLU A 164 -0.41 -17.44 13.00
CA GLU A 164 0.81 -17.49 12.19
C GLU A 164 1.72 -16.28 12.41
N PHE A 165 1.20 -15.15 12.91
CA PHE A 165 1.96 -13.91 13.07
C PHE A 165 1.81 -13.23 14.44
N THR A 166 1.09 -13.87 15.40
CA THR A 166 0.96 -13.37 16.77
C THR A 166 1.46 -14.42 17.75
N ARG A 167 2.16 -13.96 18.78
CA ARG A 167 2.48 -14.73 19.99
C ARG A 167 1.86 -14.00 21.17
N LEU A 168 1.15 -14.75 22.01
CA LEU A 168 0.73 -14.28 23.31
C LEU A 168 1.83 -14.70 24.31
N GLU A 169 2.57 -13.74 24.85
CA GLU A 169 3.48 -14.01 25.93
C GLU A 169 2.72 -14.01 27.26
N PRO A 170 2.94 -15.03 28.12
CA PRO A 170 2.32 -15.02 29.43
C PRO A 170 2.75 -13.79 30.24
N PRO A 171 1.84 -13.18 31.03
CA PRO A 171 2.21 -12.05 31.87
C PRO A 171 3.31 -12.48 32.86
N GLY A 172 4.43 -11.75 32.90
CA GLY A 172 5.50 -11.93 33.88
C GLY A 172 6.82 -12.52 33.43
N THR A 173 7.10 -12.59 32.12
CA THR A 173 8.43 -13.02 31.57
C THR A 173 9.36 -11.85 31.25
N HIS A 174 9.38 -10.82 32.09
CA HIS A 174 10.35 -9.70 32.00
C HIS A 174 11.34 -9.78 33.17
#